data_4f5240620f2b2376b04e8202c948066b
#
_entry.id   4f5240620f2b2376b04e8202c948066b
#
_cell.length_a   1.000
_cell.length_b   1.000
_cell.length_c   1.000
_cell.angle_alpha   90.00
_cell.angle_beta   90.00
_cell.angle_gamma   90.00
#
_symmetry.space_group_name_H-M   'P 1'
#
loop_
_entity.id
_entity.type
_entity.pdbx_description
1 polymer ?
#
loop_
_entity_poly.entity_id
_entity_poly.type
_entity_poly.pdbx_seq_one_letter_code
_entity_poly.pdbx_strand_id
1 'polypeptide(L)'
;MNETPNMTGANPTLEDLQIFLNENFDFRYNVLTDMPECKPKNTNTYRMIDKRMMNSLSYKAMMQGIDCKDADVKRFLFSDQIATHHPFQDYMAALPEWDGTDRVTMLGARVSGKAMWLNGFHRWMLGMVAQWLGYPARCANALAPILISAEQGMCKSTFCSILLPEELRGYYTDKFAITSTSGCEQKISTFGLINMDEFDQYNERMMTLLKNLMQMKKVNYRKCFKAYYSDLPRIASFIGTSNEKSLLTDETGSRRFLCIEVEKPIDCSPIDYPQLYAQLKFELESGKRYWLSKEEEEEIQLHNRAFYRHSPEEEAFFKVFALPKDGEPCTELMSVDIHRILLKRFPVLMRGVKPTKIGRIMTKIGATRIHTDKGNVYELTFLKDKNQLKKSEIGNDNQSVMSA
;
A
#
# COMPACT_ATOMS: atom_id res chain seq x y z
N MET A 1 15.92 57.98 -42.69
CA MET A 1 16.33 57.67 -41.32
C MET A 1 15.21 56.90 -40.72
N ASN A 2 15.37 55.57 -40.68
CA ASN A 2 14.40 54.66 -40.10
C ASN A 2 14.86 54.39 -38.65
N GLU A 3 14.13 54.93 -37.69
CA GLU A 3 14.33 54.63 -36.31
C GLU A 3 13.72 53.17 -36.04
N THR A 4 14.59 52.26 -35.72
CA THR A 4 14.21 50.93 -35.19
C THR A 4 13.56 51.14 -33.83
N PRO A 5 12.38 50.54 -33.55
CA PRO A 5 11.78 50.63 -32.22
C PRO A 5 12.64 49.83 -31.23
N ASN A 6 13.10 50.55 -30.23
CA ASN A 6 13.83 50.01 -29.09
C ASN A 6 12.87 49.12 -28.26
N MET A 7 12.88 47.80 -28.48
CA MET A 7 12.09 46.82 -27.72
C MET A 7 12.84 46.40 -26.44
N THR A 8 13.03 47.34 -25.53
CA THR A 8 13.41 47.07 -24.14
C THR A 8 12.55 47.88 -23.18
N GLY A 9 11.24 47.73 -23.33
CA GLY A 9 10.28 48.24 -22.35
C GLY A 9 9.82 47.12 -21.44
N ALA A 10 10.64 46.69 -20.48
CA ALA A 10 10.12 46.03 -19.29
C ALA A 10 9.07 46.96 -18.68
N ASN A 11 7.88 46.48 -18.37
CA ASN A 11 6.88 47.26 -17.65
C ASN A 11 7.45 47.51 -16.24
N PRO A 12 7.87 48.76 -15.90
CA PRO A 12 8.57 49.05 -14.64
C PRO A 12 7.80 48.52 -13.43
N THR A 13 6.49 48.54 -13.46
CA THR A 13 5.61 48.04 -12.39
C THR A 13 5.71 46.55 -12.15
N LEU A 14 5.92 45.74 -13.17
CA LEU A 14 6.09 44.28 -13.03
C LEU A 14 7.49 43.93 -12.52
N GLU A 15 8.51 44.68 -12.90
CA GLU A 15 9.87 44.51 -12.41
C GLU A 15 9.97 44.88 -10.94
N ASP A 16 9.39 46.02 -10.53
CA ASP A 16 9.32 46.44 -9.12
C ASP A 16 8.58 45.39 -8.24
N LEU A 17 7.48 44.84 -8.76
CA LEU A 17 6.74 43.77 -8.07
C LEU A 17 7.62 42.51 -7.89
N GLN A 18 8.32 42.09 -8.94
CA GLN A 18 9.20 40.91 -8.88
C GLN A 18 10.35 41.11 -7.89
N ILE A 19 10.98 42.28 -7.89
CA ILE A 19 12.04 42.65 -6.95
C ILE A 19 11.49 42.56 -5.52
N PHE A 20 10.39 43.25 -5.24
CA PHE A 20 9.75 43.22 -3.91
C PHE A 20 9.44 41.81 -3.45
N LEU A 21 8.85 40.99 -4.31
CA LEU A 21 8.48 39.62 -3.96
C LEU A 21 9.73 38.78 -3.64
N ASN A 22 10.78 38.84 -4.45
CA ASN A 22 11.99 38.07 -4.28
C ASN A 22 12.88 38.55 -3.11
N GLU A 23 12.80 39.84 -2.74
CA GLU A 23 13.49 40.33 -1.55
C GLU A 23 12.87 39.85 -0.24
N ASN A 24 11.56 39.69 -0.23
CA ASN A 24 10.82 39.36 0.98
C ASN A 24 10.51 37.85 1.16
N PHE A 25 10.45 37.10 0.05
CA PHE A 25 10.03 35.71 0.04
C PHE A 25 10.92 34.86 -0.86
N ASP A 26 11.04 33.57 -0.52
CA ASP A 26 11.50 32.54 -1.44
C ASP A 26 10.27 31.82 -1.98
N PHE A 27 10.26 31.57 -3.29
CA PHE A 27 9.18 30.88 -3.99
C PHE A 27 9.66 29.58 -4.63
N ARG A 28 8.77 28.62 -4.74
CA ARG A 28 8.95 27.40 -5.54
C ARG A 28 7.61 26.90 -6.04
N TYR A 29 7.60 26.22 -7.18
CA TYR A 29 6.41 25.65 -7.77
C TYR A 29 6.40 24.13 -7.56
N ASN A 30 5.49 23.63 -6.73
CA ASN A 30 5.38 22.22 -6.39
C ASN A 30 4.65 21.47 -7.52
N VAL A 31 5.39 20.61 -8.23
CA VAL A 31 4.89 19.89 -9.42
C VAL A 31 3.86 18.79 -9.08
N LEU A 32 3.84 18.30 -7.84
CA LEU A 32 2.89 17.27 -7.40
C LEU A 32 1.52 17.87 -7.10
N THR A 33 1.51 18.96 -6.34
CA THR A 33 0.27 19.66 -5.98
C THR A 33 -0.20 20.63 -7.06
N ASP A 34 0.67 20.98 -8.02
CA ASP A 34 0.44 21.96 -9.08
C ASP A 34 0.16 23.37 -8.50
N MET A 35 0.81 23.69 -7.40
CA MET A 35 0.63 24.94 -6.65
C MET A 35 1.96 25.59 -6.30
N PRO A 36 2.02 26.96 -6.35
CA PRO A 36 3.15 27.68 -5.83
C PRO A 36 3.21 27.60 -4.30
N GLU A 37 4.41 27.56 -3.76
CA GLU A 37 4.72 27.61 -2.35
C GLU A 37 5.64 28.80 -2.08
N CYS A 38 5.52 29.40 -0.90
CA CYS A 38 6.44 30.43 -0.48
C CYS A 38 6.84 30.27 1.00
N LYS A 39 7.98 30.86 1.33
CA LYS A 39 8.40 31.14 2.70
C LYS A 39 8.93 32.58 2.81
N PRO A 40 8.68 33.30 3.89
CA PRO A 40 9.42 34.51 4.20
C PRO A 40 10.93 34.25 4.30
N LYS A 41 11.77 35.20 3.89
CA LYS A 41 13.23 35.06 3.92
C LYS A 41 13.81 34.68 5.30
N ASN A 42 13.13 35.08 6.35
CA ASN A 42 13.53 34.84 7.74
C ASN A 42 12.96 33.53 8.33
N THR A 43 12.36 32.66 7.51
CA THR A 43 11.79 31.38 7.93
C THR A 43 12.32 30.23 7.08
N ASN A 44 12.23 29.00 7.62
CA ASN A 44 12.68 27.81 6.91
C ASN A 44 11.54 26.93 6.37
N THR A 45 10.28 27.30 6.62
CA THR A 45 9.13 26.47 6.27
C THR A 45 8.36 27.05 5.09
N TYR A 46 8.34 26.34 3.97
CA TYR A 46 7.48 26.63 2.84
C TYR A 46 6.01 26.33 3.15
N ARG A 47 5.12 27.16 2.65
CA ARG A 47 3.67 26.97 2.74
C ARG A 47 3.05 27.17 1.36
N MET A 48 2.03 26.36 1.07
CA MET A 48 1.23 26.50 -0.15
C MET A 48 0.56 27.88 -0.16
N ILE A 49 0.60 28.55 -1.31
CA ILE A 49 -0.03 29.86 -1.51
C ILE A 49 -1.51 29.66 -1.79
N ASP A 50 -2.33 29.84 -0.77
CA ASP A 50 -3.78 29.89 -0.90
C ASP A 50 -4.26 31.29 -1.33
N LYS A 51 -5.57 31.44 -1.52
CA LYS A 51 -6.17 32.72 -1.90
C LYS A 51 -5.87 33.83 -0.89
N ARG A 52 -5.85 33.52 0.39
CA ARG A 52 -5.56 34.52 1.46
C ARG A 52 -4.12 34.98 1.37
N MET A 53 -3.19 34.06 1.18
CA MET A 53 -1.76 34.40 1.04
C MET A 53 -1.51 35.19 -0.23
N MET A 54 -2.16 34.85 -1.35
CA MET A 54 -2.07 35.58 -2.61
C MET A 54 -2.52 37.04 -2.42
N ASN A 55 -3.67 37.28 -1.82
CA ASN A 55 -4.16 38.62 -1.51
C ASN A 55 -3.22 39.36 -0.54
N SER A 56 -2.60 38.66 0.41
CA SER A 56 -1.62 39.27 1.33
C SER A 56 -0.35 39.74 0.62
N LEU A 57 0.10 39.00 -0.39
CA LEU A 57 1.25 39.39 -1.21
C LEU A 57 0.94 40.67 -2.02
N SER A 58 -0.23 40.72 -2.70
CA SER A 58 -0.70 41.89 -3.43
C SER A 58 -0.82 43.10 -2.52
N TYR A 59 -1.48 42.95 -1.37
CA TYR A 59 -1.68 44.01 -0.39
C TYR A 59 -0.35 44.57 0.11
N LYS A 60 0.62 43.73 0.44
CA LYS A 60 1.94 44.17 0.90
C LYS A 60 2.70 44.92 -0.17
N ALA A 61 2.63 44.52 -1.44
CA ALA A 61 3.23 45.23 -2.56
C ALA A 61 2.61 46.62 -2.75
N MET A 62 1.27 46.72 -2.70
CA MET A 62 0.56 48.00 -2.77
C MET A 62 0.92 48.95 -1.61
N MET A 63 1.09 48.42 -0.39
CA MET A 63 1.54 49.24 0.75
C MET A 63 2.98 49.76 0.60
N GLN A 64 3.79 49.19 -0.24
CA GLN A 64 5.12 49.72 -0.63
C GLN A 64 5.08 50.69 -1.83
N GLY A 65 3.88 51.06 -2.26
CA GLY A 65 3.69 51.98 -3.37
C GLY A 65 3.78 51.33 -4.75
N ILE A 66 3.80 50.04 -4.86
CA ILE A 66 3.85 49.29 -6.12
C ILE A 66 2.44 49.20 -6.70
N ASP A 67 2.20 49.79 -7.87
CA ASP A 67 0.90 49.69 -8.56
C ASP A 67 0.75 48.33 -9.24
N CYS A 68 0.24 47.35 -8.53
CA CYS A 68 0.02 45.98 -9.00
C CYS A 68 -1.41 45.50 -8.73
N LYS A 69 -1.87 44.57 -9.58
CA LYS A 69 -3.15 43.88 -9.43
C LYS A 69 -2.92 42.44 -8.96
N ASP A 70 -3.93 41.83 -8.34
CA ASP A 70 -3.90 40.41 -7.97
C ASP A 70 -3.54 39.52 -9.17
N ALA A 71 -3.97 39.92 -10.39
CA ALA A 71 -3.63 39.20 -11.61
C ALA A 71 -2.12 39.20 -11.90
N ASP A 72 -1.39 40.25 -11.53
CA ASP A 72 0.05 40.36 -11.77
C ASP A 72 0.82 39.47 -10.81
N VAL A 73 0.44 39.45 -9.55
CA VAL A 73 0.98 38.50 -8.56
C VAL A 73 0.70 37.08 -8.99
N LYS A 74 -0.55 36.75 -9.41
CA LYS A 74 -0.89 35.44 -9.93
C LYS A 74 -0.06 35.03 -11.14
N ARG A 75 0.15 35.98 -12.10
CA ARG A 75 0.97 35.74 -13.29
C ARG A 75 2.41 35.40 -12.92
N PHE A 76 3.01 36.11 -11.98
CA PHE A 76 4.35 35.82 -11.46
C PHE A 76 4.39 34.43 -10.82
N LEU A 77 3.46 34.12 -9.91
CA LEU A 77 3.42 32.87 -9.15
C LEU A 77 3.23 31.60 -10.03
N PHE A 78 2.58 31.73 -11.17
CA PHE A 78 2.32 30.63 -12.11
C PHE A 78 3.15 30.70 -13.39
N SER A 79 4.23 31.51 -13.40
CA SER A 79 5.18 31.62 -14.50
C SER A 79 6.43 30.77 -14.26
N ASP A 80 7.27 30.68 -15.26
CA ASP A 80 8.60 30.05 -15.22
C ASP A 80 9.66 30.88 -14.46
N GLN A 81 9.27 32.06 -13.94
CA GLN A 81 10.12 32.84 -13.05
C GLN A 81 10.32 32.20 -11.68
N ILE A 82 9.50 31.19 -11.35
CA ILE A 82 9.58 30.40 -10.12
C ILE A 82 10.13 29.03 -10.44
N ALA A 83 11.19 28.62 -9.74
CA ALA A 83 11.81 27.32 -9.91
C ALA A 83 10.83 26.19 -9.55
N THR A 84 10.79 25.16 -10.35
CA THR A 84 10.03 23.94 -10.07
C THR A 84 10.66 23.18 -8.90
N HIS A 85 9.82 22.57 -8.09
CA HIS A 85 10.20 21.76 -6.94
C HIS A 85 9.47 20.41 -7.00
N HIS A 86 10.22 19.32 -7.01
CA HIS A 86 9.68 17.98 -6.86
C HIS A 86 10.06 17.44 -5.48
N PRO A 87 9.14 17.43 -4.49
CA PRO A 87 9.47 17.16 -3.09
C PRO A 87 10.33 15.93 -2.87
N PHE A 88 10.02 14.81 -3.51
CA PHE A 88 10.77 13.56 -3.36
C PHE A 88 12.13 13.59 -4.05
N GLN A 89 12.20 14.11 -5.28
CA GLN A 89 13.47 14.15 -6.04
C GLN A 89 14.46 15.11 -5.39
N ASP A 90 13.99 16.28 -4.95
CA ASP A 90 14.83 17.27 -4.29
C ASP A 90 15.32 16.77 -2.92
N TYR A 91 14.44 16.07 -2.15
CA TYR A 91 14.86 15.40 -0.91
C TYR A 91 15.95 14.36 -1.19
N MET A 92 15.74 13.49 -2.16
CA MET A 92 16.69 12.44 -2.52
C MET A 92 18.01 13.00 -3.09
N ALA A 93 17.97 14.16 -3.77
CA ALA A 93 19.17 14.82 -4.27
C ALA A 93 20.02 15.43 -3.14
N ALA A 94 19.38 15.89 -2.06
CA ALA A 94 20.05 16.52 -0.93
C ALA A 94 20.64 15.53 0.11
N LEU A 95 20.44 14.22 -0.09
CA LEU A 95 20.93 13.19 0.84
C LEU A 95 22.47 13.13 0.88
N PRO A 96 23.04 12.84 2.05
CA PRO A 96 24.47 12.55 2.17
C PRO A 96 24.83 11.21 1.50
N GLU A 97 26.12 10.93 1.40
CA GLU A 97 26.59 9.59 1.02
C GLU A 97 26.19 8.57 2.10
N TRP A 98 25.89 7.35 1.67
CA TRP A 98 25.56 6.24 2.58
C TRP A 98 26.80 5.77 3.34
N ASP A 99 26.67 5.62 4.64
CA ASP A 99 27.75 5.20 5.55
C ASP A 99 28.01 3.68 5.58
N GLY A 100 27.28 2.90 4.77
CA GLY A 100 27.45 1.43 4.70
C GLY A 100 26.60 0.64 5.72
N THR A 101 25.86 1.31 6.63
CA THR A 101 25.04 0.62 7.65
C THR A 101 23.68 0.23 7.08
N ASP A 102 23.27 -1.03 7.24
CA ASP A 102 21.96 -1.54 6.75
C ASP A 102 20.80 -1.15 7.68
N ARG A 103 20.31 0.07 7.51
CA ARG A 103 19.19 0.61 8.27
C ARG A 103 17.84 0.09 7.81
N VAL A 104 17.72 -0.35 6.56
CA VAL A 104 16.46 -0.90 6.04
C VAL A 104 16.12 -2.21 6.74
N THR A 105 17.08 -3.11 6.86
CA THR A 105 16.89 -4.37 7.61
C THR A 105 16.64 -4.10 9.10
N MET A 106 17.35 -3.15 9.71
CA MET A 106 17.13 -2.76 11.11
C MET A 106 15.71 -2.21 11.32
N LEU A 107 15.20 -1.38 10.41
CA LEU A 107 13.85 -0.85 10.46
C LEU A 107 12.80 -1.95 10.29
N GLY A 108 12.98 -2.85 9.32
CA GLY A 108 12.13 -4.02 9.12
C GLY A 108 12.08 -4.94 10.35
N ALA A 109 13.20 -5.13 11.03
CA ALA A 109 13.32 -5.96 12.22
C ALA A 109 12.53 -5.43 13.44
N ARG A 110 12.16 -4.14 13.46
CA ARG A 110 11.24 -3.58 14.47
C ARG A 110 9.86 -4.23 14.42
N VAL A 111 9.44 -4.70 13.24
CA VAL A 111 8.15 -5.37 13.02
C VAL A 111 8.30 -6.89 13.19
N SER A 112 9.26 -7.50 12.50
CA SER A 112 9.50 -8.94 12.56
C SER A 112 10.92 -9.30 12.08
N GLY A 113 11.53 -10.31 12.72
CA GLY A 113 12.81 -10.87 12.30
C GLY A 113 12.72 -11.97 11.23
N LYS A 114 11.53 -12.28 10.71
CA LYS A 114 11.34 -13.34 9.69
C LYS A 114 12.02 -12.94 8.38
N ALA A 115 12.85 -13.82 7.82
CA ALA A 115 13.63 -13.52 6.61
C ALA A 115 12.77 -13.09 5.41
N MET A 116 11.64 -13.77 5.17
CA MET A 116 10.68 -13.42 4.13
C MET A 116 10.17 -11.97 4.29
N TRP A 117 9.83 -11.58 5.53
CA TRP A 117 9.42 -10.22 5.83
C TRP A 117 10.54 -9.21 5.56
N LEU A 118 11.74 -9.43 6.08
CA LEU A 118 12.88 -8.52 5.92
C LEU A 118 13.23 -8.31 4.45
N ASN A 119 13.30 -9.40 3.67
CA ASN A 119 13.56 -9.34 2.22
C ASN A 119 12.43 -8.61 1.46
N GLY A 120 11.18 -8.95 1.75
CA GLY A 120 10.03 -8.33 1.10
C GLY A 120 9.88 -6.85 1.47
N PHE A 121 10.09 -6.48 2.73
CA PHE A 121 10.08 -5.10 3.20
C PHE A 121 11.20 -4.28 2.52
N HIS A 122 12.40 -4.83 2.42
CA HIS A 122 13.51 -4.18 1.72
C HIS A 122 13.18 -3.93 0.24
N ARG A 123 12.65 -4.95 -0.47
CA ARG A 123 12.17 -4.80 -1.86
C ARG A 123 11.12 -3.73 -2.00
N TRP A 124 10.17 -3.70 -1.08
CA TRP A 124 9.10 -2.71 -1.07
C TRP A 124 9.62 -1.30 -0.85
N MET A 125 10.54 -1.08 0.10
CA MET A 125 11.18 0.22 0.35
C MET A 125 11.97 0.69 -0.88
N LEU A 126 12.75 -0.19 -1.50
CA LEU A 126 13.44 0.11 -2.77
C LEU A 126 12.46 0.49 -3.87
N GLY A 127 11.35 -0.25 -4.01
CA GLY A 127 10.31 0.05 -4.99
C GLY A 127 9.62 1.39 -4.73
N MET A 128 9.45 1.79 -3.48
CA MET A 128 8.90 3.08 -3.09
C MET A 128 9.82 4.22 -3.55
N VAL A 129 11.11 4.14 -3.25
CA VAL A 129 12.09 5.16 -3.64
C VAL A 129 12.28 5.19 -5.17
N ALA A 130 12.27 4.03 -5.85
CA ALA A 130 12.32 3.96 -7.31
C ALA A 130 11.16 4.73 -7.97
N GLN A 131 9.95 4.66 -7.40
CA GLN A 131 8.82 5.45 -7.91
C GLN A 131 8.99 6.94 -7.67
N TRP A 132 9.50 7.35 -6.50
CA TRP A 132 9.77 8.77 -6.20
C TRP A 132 10.77 9.39 -7.15
N LEU A 133 11.82 8.63 -7.50
CA LEU A 133 12.86 9.08 -8.43
C LEU A 133 12.43 9.05 -9.90
N GLY A 134 11.24 8.49 -10.21
CA GLY A 134 10.77 8.38 -11.58
C GLY A 134 11.62 7.43 -12.44
N TYR A 135 12.31 6.47 -11.82
CA TYR A 135 13.01 5.44 -12.58
C TYR A 135 12.06 4.85 -13.60
N PRO A 136 12.47 4.71 -14.90
CA PRO A 136 11.62 4.10 -15.92
C PRO A 136 11.34 2.68 -15.49
N ALA A 137 10.25 2.55 -14.75
CA ALA A 137 9.93 1.35 -14.04
C ALA A 137 9.73 0.22 -15.04
N ARG A 138 10.67 -0.72 -15.07
CA ARG A 138 10.38 -2.04 -15.61
C ARG A 138 9.09 -2.54 -14.97
N CYS A 139 8.93 -2.28 -13.66
CA CYS A 139 7.78 -2.68 -12.87
C CYS A 139 7.33 -1.54 -11.95
N ALA A 140 6.03 -1.39 -11.76
CA ALA A 140 5.50 -0.57 -10.67
C ALA A 140 5.79 -1.28 -9.33
N ASN A 141 5.87 -0.54 -8.22
CA ASN A 141 5.90 -1.13 -6.88
C ASN A 141 4.52 -1.74 -6.56
N ALA A 142 4.31 -2.98 -6.99
CA ALA A 142 3.04 -3.69 -6.83
C ALA A 142 2.94 -4.49 -5.52
N LEU A 143 3.94 -4.41 -4.66
CA LEU A 143 3.95 -5.00 -3.32
C LEU A 143 3.38 -4.00 -2.30
N ALA A 144 2.65 -4.51 -1.30
CA ALA A 144 2.18 -3.75 -0.14
C ALA A 144 2.36 -4.59 1.13
N PRO A 145 3.16 -4.15 2.10
CA PRO A 145 3.19 -4.74 3.43
C PRO A 145 1.84 -4.56 4.13
N ILE A 146 1.36 -5.61 4.80
CA ILE A 146 0.14 -5.58 5.62
C ILE A 146 0.50 -6.03 7.04
N LEU A 147 0.39 -5.10 7.99
CA LEU A 147 0.70 -5.31 9.40
C LEU A 147 -0.56 -5.80 10.13
N ILE A 148 -0.53 -7.00 10.68
CA ILE A 148 -1.70 -7.68 11.22
C ILE A 148 -1.52 -7.92 12.72
N SER A 149 -2.48 -7.52 13.53
CA SER A 149 -2.59 -7.93 14.93
C SER A 149 -4.00 -7.69 15.43
N ALA A 150 -4.58 -8.70 16.09
CA ALA A 150 -5.87 -8.56 16.77
C ALA A 150 -5.78 -7.62 17.99
N GLU A 151 -4.59 -7.47 18.57
CA GLU A 151 -4.38 -6.58 19.71
C GLU A 151 -4.30 -5.12 19.26
N GLN A 152 -4.96 -4.25 20.02
CA GLN A 152 -4.85 -2.80 19.87
C GLN A 152 -3.55 -2.29 20.53
N GLY A 153 -3.11 -1.09 20.15
CA GLY A 153 -1.91 -0.49 20.74
C GLY A 153 -0.58 -1.04 20.23
N MET A 154 -0.59 -1.92 19.22
CA MET A 154 0.62 -2.50 18.61
C MET A 154 1.40 -1.53 17.72
N CYS A 155 1.07 -0.25 17.73
CA CYS A 155 1.73 0.84 16.98
C CYS A 155 1.80 0.64 15.46
N LYS A 156 0.91 -0.16 14.86
CA LYS A 156 0.89 -0.45 13.41
C LYS A 156 0.76 0.83 12.58
N SER A 157 -0.30 1.62 12.78
CA SER A 157 -0.57 2.84 12.00
C SER A 157 0.47 3.94 12.30
N THR A 158 0.98 4.00 13.54
CA THR A 158 2.10 4.88 13.90
C THR A 158 3.34 4.53 13.10
N PHE A 159 3.72 3.25 13.03
CA PHE A 159 4.87 2.80 12.23
C PHE A 159 4.71 3.17 10.77
N CYS A 160 3.51 2.97 10.17
CA CYS A 160 3.24 3.38 8.80
C CYS A 160 3.48 4.88 8.58
N SER A 161 3.05 5.73 9.51
CA SER A 161 3.15 7.19 9.40
C SER A 161 4.57 7.73 9.55
N ILE A 162 5.43 7.06 10.35
CA ILE A 162 6.82 7.47 10.56
C ILE A 162 7.79 6.98 9.49
N LEU A 163 7.35 6.23 8.50
CA LEU A 163 8.23 5.80 7.41
C LEU A 163 8.70 6.99 6.55
N LEU A 164 7.89 8.04 6.40
CA LEU A 164 8.29 9.25 5.71
C LEU A 164 9.02 10.22 6.66
N PRO A 165 10.11 10.86 6.19
CA PRO A 165 10.77 11.93 6.94
C PRO A 165 9.84 13.12 7.12
N GLU A 166 10.17 14.01 8.05
CA GLU A 166 9.31 15.13 8.43
C GLU A 166 8.97 16.03 7.23
N GLU A 167 9.94 16.28 6.37
CA GLU A 167 9.80 17.12 5.17
C GLU A 167 8.82 16.54 4.14
N LEU A 168 8.68 15.21 4.11
CA LEU A 168 7.79 14.50 3.19
C LEU A 168 6.51 14.00 3.85
N ARG A 169 6.34 14.21 5.16
CA ARG A 169 5.19 13.70 5.91
C ARG A 169 3.83 14.21 5.42
N GLY A 170 3.79 15.40 4.81
CA GLY A 170 2.61 15.92 4.12
C GLY A 170 2.15 15.09 2.91
N TYR A 171 2.99 14.17 2.43
CA TYR A 171 2.68 13.25 1.33
C TYR A 171 2.37 11.82 1.81
N TYR A 172 2.10 11.65 3.10
CA TYR A 172 1.48 10.46 3.68
C TYR A 172 -0.02 10.66 3.83
N THR A 173 -0.81 9.60 3.62
CA THR A 173 -2.23 9.59 3.94
C THR A 173 -2.70 8.20 4.38
N ASP A 174 -3.56 8.17 5.39
CA ASP A 174 -4.35 7.02 5.85
C ASP A 174 -5.82 7.11 5.38
N LYS A 175 -6.20 8.22 4.74
CA LYS A 175 -7.55 8.48 4.25
C LYS A 175 -7.68 8.11 2.77
N PHE A 176 -7.63 6.80 2.49
CA PHE A 176 -7.72 6.29 1.13
C PHE A 176 -9.00 5.49 0.91
N ALA A 177 -10.09 6.21 0.59
CA ALA A 177 -11.34 5.55 0.20
C ALA A 177 -11.31 5.18 -1.28
N ILE A 178 -11.47 3.89 -1.59
CA ILE A 178 -11.54 3.37 -2.96
C ILE A 178 -13.01 3.45 -3.43
N THR A 179 -13.46 4.64 -3.78
CA THR A 179 -14.85 4.88 -4.21
C THR A 179 -14.98 5.11 -5.71
N SER A 180 -13.99 5.77 -6.32
CA SER A 180 -13.96 6.05 -7.76
C SER A 180 -12.53 6.01 -8.29
N THR A 181 -12.35 5.64 -9.55
CA THR A 181 -11.04 5.55 -10.19
C THR A 181 -10.34 6.91 -10.22
N SER A 182 -11.03 7.97 -10.66
CA SER A 182 -10.44 9.32 -10.82
C SER A 182 -9.93 9.92 -9.52
N GLY A 183 -10.65 9.75 -8.41
CA GLY A 183 -10.20 10.22 -7.09
C GLY A 183 -8.99 9.47 -6.58
N CYS A 184 -8.90 8.16 -6.87
CA CYS A 184 -7.74 7.35 -6.53
C CYS A 184 -6.51 7.72 -7.37
N GLU A 185 -6.68 7.96 -8.68
CA GLU A 185 -5.60 8.34 -9.60
C GLU A 185 -4.92 9.65 -9.17
N GLN A 186 -5.70 10.63 -8.75
CA GLN A 186 -5.15 11.87 -8.19
C GLN A 186 -4.30 11.59 -6.95
N LYS A 187 -4.80 10.78 -6.00
CA LYS A 187 -4.07 10.47 -4.77
C LYS A 187 -2.78 9.72 -5.04
N ILE A 188 -2.79 8.70 -5.92
CA ILE A 188 -1.59 7.92 -6.20
C ILE A 188 -0.53 8.65 -7.02
N SER A 189 -0.86 9.78 -7.63
CA SER A 189 0.10 10.68 -8.31
C SER A 189 0.61 11.81 -7.41
N THR A 190 0.01 12.00 -6.22
CA THR A 190 0.37 13.10 -5.32
C THR A 190 1.04 12.61 -4.04
N PHE A 191 0.49 11.56 -3.42
CA PHE A 191 1.03 11.01 -2.18
C PHE A 191 2.17 10.02 -2.46
N GLY A 192 3.21 10.04 -1.62
CA GLY A 192 4.34 9.09 -1.71
C GLY A 192 4.07 7.77 -1.01
N LEU A 193 3.26 7.80 0.05
CA LEU A 193 2.88 6.63 0.84
C LEU A 193 1.41 6.70 1.26
N ILE A 194 0.68 5.65 0.94
CA ILE A 194 -0.74 5.49 1.29
C ILE A 194 -0.87 4.32 2.25
N ASN A 195 -1.36 4.58 3.45
CA ASN A 195 -1.75 3.54 4.39
C ASN A 195 -3.21 3.13 4.17
N MET A 196 -3.42 1.87 3.89
CA MET A 196 -4.72 1.22 3.80
C MET A 196 -5.11 0.75 5.21
N ASP A 197 -5.58 1.69 6.04
CA ASP A 197 -6.01 1.35 7.38
C ASP A 197 -7.27 0.49 7.34
N GLU A 198 -7.44 -0.43 8.31
CA GLU A 198 -8.54 -1.39 8.34
C GLU A 198 -8.71 -2.18 7.03
N PHE A 199 -7.59 -2.68 6.49
CA PHE A 199 -7.55 -3.39 5.21
C PHE A 199 -8.51 -4.59 5.13
N ASP A 200 -8.86 -5.20 6.26
CA ASP A 200 -9.84 -6.28 6.38
C ASP A 200 -11.26 -5.89 5.96
N GLN A 201 -11.58 -4.60 5.94
CA GLN A 201 -12.89 -4.09 5.48
C GLN A 201 -13.01 -3.96 3.96
N TYR A 202 -11.91 -4.18 3.22
CA TYR A 202 -11.92 -4.07 1.76
C TYR A 202 -12.67 -5.25 1.14
N ASN A 203 -13.77 -4.95 0.44
CA ASN A 203 -14.54 -5.95 -0.30
C ASN A 203 -13.85 -6.34 -1.63
N GLU A 204 -14.35 -7.38 -2.31
CA GLU A 204 -13.77 -7.90 -3.55
C GLU A 204 -13.64 -6.84 -4.66
N ARG A 205 -14.60 -5.92 -4.77
CA ARG A 205 -14.58 -4.84 -5.77
C ARG A 205 -13.45 -3.84 -5.46
N MET A 206 -13.31 -3.45 -4.20
CA MET A 206 -12.23 -2.57 -3.73
C MET A 206 -10.87 -3.23 -3.92
N MET A 207 -10.75 -4.52 -3.61
CA MET A 207 -9.53 -5.31 -3.81
C MET A 207 -9.14 -5.40 -5.28
N THR A 208 -10.09 -5.58 -6.18
CA THR A 208 -9.83 -5.63 -7.62
C THR A 208 -9.32 -4.27 -8.11
N LEU A 209 -9.96 -3.18 -7.71
CA LEU A 209 -9.54 -1.83 -8.08
C LEU A 209 -8.15 -1.51 -7.51
N LEU A 210 -7.90 -1.83 -6.23
CA LEU A 210 -6.60 -1.64 -5.59
C LEU A 210 -5.48 -2.37 -6.34
N LYS A 211 -5.68 -3.64 -6.70
CA LYS A 211 -4.70 -4.42 -7.47
C LYS A 211 -4.37 -3.79 -8.82
N ASN A 212 -5.38 -3.19 -9.47
CA ASN A 212 -5.18 -2.45 -10.73
C ASN A 212 -4.34 -1.18 -10.47
N LEU A 213 -4.69 -0.39 -9.44
CA LEU A 213 -3.96 0.82 -9.06
C LEU A 213 -2.49 0.51 -8.72
N MET A 214 -2.23 -0.60 -8.02
CA MET A 214 -0.88 -1.05 -7.65
C MET A 214 -0.01 -1.42 -8.86
N GLN A 215 -0.60 -1.75 -10.00
CA GLN A 215 0.13 -2.10 -11.22
C GLN A 215 0.34 -0.93 -12.17
N MET A 216 -0.38 0.17 -11.98
CA MET A 216 -0.24 1.35 -12.82
C MET A 216 1.14 1.96 -12.65
N LYS A 217 1.82 2.27 -13.75
CA LYS A 217 3.06 3.04 -13.77
C LYS A 217 2.79 4.53 -13.93
N LYS A 218 1.75 4.84 -14.68
CA LYS A 218 1.25 6.18 -14.95
C LYS A 218 -0.26 6.19 -14.76
N VAL A 219 -0.77 7.34 -14.43
CA VAL A 219 -2.20 7.63 -14.36
C VAL A 219 -2.55 8.72 -15.36
N ASN A 220 -3.70 8.60 -15.95
CA ASN A 220 -4.19 9.58 -16.93
C ASN A 220 -5.43 10.25 -16.36
N TYR A 221 -5.27 11.40 -15.75
CA TYR A 221 -6.40 12.17 -15.26
C TYR A 221 -6.26 13.68 -15.56
N ARG A 222 -7.39 14.35 -15.55
CA ARG A 222 -7.44 15.80 -15.75
C ARG A 222 -7.36 16.49 -14.41
N LYS A 223 -6.23 17.20 -14.16
CA LYS A 223 -6.11 18.07 -13.00
C LYS A 223 -7.17 19.16 -13.02
N CYS A 224 -7.61 19.63 -11.85
CA CYS A 224 -8.51 20.77 -11.75
C CYS A 224 -7.95 21.96 -12.54
N PHE A 225 -8.82 22.64 -13.29
CA PHE A 225 -8.49 23.80 -14.13
C PHE A 225 -7.58 23.53 -15.34
N LYS A 226 -7.20 22.29 -15.63
CA LYS A 226 -6.52 21.94 -16.90
C LYS A 226 -7.53 21.53 -17.97
N ALA A 227 -7.32 21.97 -19.20
CA ALA A 227 -8.19 21.67 -20.33
C ALA A 227 -8.00 20.25 -20.89
N TYR A 228 -6.91 19.58 -20.54
CA TYR A 228 -6.50 18.29 -21.10
C TYR A 228 -6.11 17.29 -20.01
N TYR A 229 -6.17 16.02 -20.35
CA TYR A 229 -5.65 14.92 -19.54
C TYR A 229 -4.12 14.92 -19.61
N SER A 230 -3.49 14.57 -18.52
CA SER A 230 -2.03 14.45 -18.42
C SER A 230 -1.66 13.07 -17.93
N ASP A 231 -0.65 12.47 -18.57
CA ASP A 231 -0.02 11.26 -18.06
C ASP A 231 0.93 11.63 -16.92
N LEU A 232 0.56 11.27 -15.72
CA LEU A 232 1.35 11.54 -14.52
C LEU A 232 1.97 10.25 -13.99
N PRO A 233 3.20 10.27 -13.49
CA PRO A 233 3.76 9.11 -12.84
C PRO A 233 2.96 8.77 -11.59
N ARG A 234 2.79 7.48 -11.31
CA ARG A 234 2.35 7.04 -10.00
C ARG A 234 3.52 7.15 -9.04
N ILE A 235 3.36 7.92 -7.97
CA ILE A 235 4.37 8.14 -6.93
C ILE A 235 4.10 7.24 -5.72
N ALA A 236 2.81 6.97 -5.43
CA ALA A 236 2.39 6.25 -4.25
C ALA A 236 2.88 4.80 -4.21
N SER A 237 3.40 4.41 -3.06
CA SER A 237 3.45 3.02 -2.60
C SER A 237 2.39 2.79 -1.54
N PHE A 238 2.02 1.53 -1.34
CA PHE A 238 0.97 1.14 -0.43
C PHE A 238 1.53 0.35 0.74
N ILE A 239 0.99 0.59 1.92
CA ILE A 239 1.15 -0.21 3.13
C ILE A 239 -0.23 -0.35 3.76
N GLY A 240 -0.47 -1.33 4.61
CA GLY A 240 -1.77 -1.48 5.25
C GLY A 240 -1.68 -2.01 6.66
N THR A 241 -2.78 -1.83 7.40
CA THR A 241 -2.96 -2.37 8.74
C THR A 241 -4.27 -3.16 8.82
N SER A 242 -4.30 -4.20 9.63
CA SER A 242 -5.50 -4.99 9.89
C SER A 242 -5.55 -5.45 11.34
N ASN A 243 -6.76 -5.56 11.88
CA ASN A 243 -7.02 -6.19 13.16
C ASN A 243 -7.49 -7.64 12.99
N GLU A 244 -7.83 -8.04 11.77
CA GLU A 244 -8.27 -9.39 11.45
C GLU A 244 -7.16 -10.16 10.72
N LYS A 245 -6.90 -11.39 11.21
CA LYS A 245 -5.91 -12.28 10.58
C LYS A 245 -6.42 -12.82 9.25
N SER A 246 -7.69 -13.17 9.18
CA SER A 246 -8.33 -13.72 7.99
C SER A 246 -8.85 -12.60 7.09
N LEU A 247 -7.98 -12.01 6.27
CA LEU A 247 -8.28 -10.79 5.50
C LEU A 247 -8.23 -10.98 3.98
N LEU A 248 -7.51 -11.98 3.49
CA LEU A 248 -7.38 -12.20 2.05
C LEU A 248 -8.52 -13.09 1.51
N THR A 249 -9.10 -12.68 0.39
CA THR A 249 -10.21 -13.41 -0.26
C THR A 249 -9.83 -14.04 -1.60
N ASP A 250 -8.74 -13.57 -2.22
CA ASP A 250 -8.30 -14.01 -3.55
C ASP A 250 -6.87 -14.57 -3.49
N GLU A 251 -6.74 -15.87 -3.79
CA GLU A 251 -5.46 -16.57 -3.74
C GLU A 251 -4.49 -16.11 -4.84
N THR A 252 -5.00 -15.89 -6.05
CA THR A 252 -4.14 -15.58 -7.21
C THR A 252 -3.56 -14.17 -7.15
N GLY A 253 -4.24 -13.25 -6.48
CA GLY A 253 -3.80 -11.86 -6.36
C GLY A 253 -3.04 -11.54 -5.08
N SER A 254 -2.93 -12.48 -4.14
CA SER A 254 -2.36 -12.26 -2.80
C SER A 254 -0.85 -12.05 -2.80
N ARG A 255 -0.12 -12.48 -3.82
CA ARG A 255 1.32 -12.22 -4.00
C ARG A 255 1.72 -10.74 -3.95
N ARG A 256 0.72 -9.83 -4.05
CA ARG A 256 0.93 -8.37 -3.91
C ARG A 256 0.93 -7.91 -2.46
N PHE A 257 0.51 -8.73 -1.53
CA PHE A 257 0.39 -8.36 -0.12
C PHE A 257 1.42 -9.14 0.69
N LEU A 258 2.35 -8.41 1.31
CA LEU A 258 3.33 -8.98 2.23
C LEU A 258 2.71 -8.97 3.63
N CYS A 259 1.91 -9.99 3.94
CA CYS A 259 1.23 -10.12 5.21
C CYS A 259 2.20 -10.53 6.31
N ILE A 260 2.17 -9.81 7.45
CA ILE A 260 2.98 -10.14 8.63
C ILE A 260 2.19 -9.95 9.91
N GLU A 261 2.21 -10.95 10.76
CA GLU A 261 1.64 -10.89 12.10
C GLU A 261 2.60 -10.14 13.03
N VAL A 262 2.11 -9.09 13.65
CA VAL A 262 2.85 -8.25 14.62
C VAL A 262 2.64 -8.87 15.99
N GLU A 263 3.69 -9.49 16.55
CA GLU A 263 3.63 -10.28 17.78
C GLU A 263 3.93 -9.44 19.04
N LYS A 264 4.47 -8.24 18.88
CA LYS A 264 4.80 -7.31 19.96
C LYS A 264 4.64 -5.86 19.48
N PRO A 265 4.43 -4.89 20.38
CA PRO A 265 4.39 -3.49 20.00
C PRO A 265 5.60 -3.08 19.17
N ILE A 266 5.36 -2.43 18.02
CA ILE A 266 6.42 -2.01 17.12
C ILE A 266 7.18 -0.84 17.75
N ASP A 267 8.50 -0.92 17.73
CA ASP A 267 9.37 0.18 18.14
C ASP A 267 9.29 1.33 17.13
N CYS A 268 8.71 2.45 17.57
CA CYS A 268 8.57 3.68 16.79
C CYS A 268 9.59 4.74 17.21
N SER A 269 10.74 4.35 17.79
CA SER A 269 11.84 5.26 18.08
C SER A 269 12.33 6.01 16.83
N PRO A 270 13.00 7.16 16.99
CA PRO A 270 13.49 7.98 15.88
C PRO A 270 14.25 7.18 14.83
N ILE A 271 14.07 7.57 13.58
CA ILE A 271 14.71 6.98 12.39
C ILE A 271 15.74 7.98 11.87
N ASP A 272 16.94 7.49 11.54
CA ASP A 272 17.94 8.27 10.80
C ASP A 272 17.56 8.29 9.32
N TYR A 273 16.61 9.16 8.97
CA TYR A 273 16.07 9.25 7.61
C TYR A 273 17.14 9.58 6.55
N PRO A 274 18.07 10.53 6.77
CA PRO A 274 19.08 10.81 5.77
C PRO A 274 19.87 9.58 5.36
N GLN A 275 20.31 8.76 6.32
CA GLN A 275 21.11 7.57 6.05
C GLN A 275 20.25 6.39 5.57
N LEU A 276 19.00 6.24 6.06
CA LEU A 276 18.05 5.24 5.56
C LEU A 276 17.78 5.42 4.06
N TYR A 277 17.49 6.65 3.65
CA TYR A 277 17.19 6.95 2.25
C TYR A 277 18.44 7.03 1.37
N ALA A 278 19.60 7.41 1.94
CA ALA A 278 20.89 7.32 1.26
C ALA A 278 21.25 5.87 0.92
N GLN A 279 20.99 4.90 1.83
CA GLN A 279 21.12 3.48 1.54
C GLN A 279 20.28 3.06 0.34
N LEU A 280 18.98 3.37 0.36
CA LEU A 280 18.05 2.99 -0.69
C LEU A 280 18.41 3.62 -2.05
N LYS A 281 18.87 4.88 -2.06
CA LYS A 281 19.36 5.57 -3.25
C LYS A 281 20.60 4.86 -3.81
N PHE A 282 21.60 4.61 -2.98
CA PHE A 282 22.82 3.94 -3.37
C PHE A 282 22.56 2.53 -3.94
N GLU A 283 21.69 1.77 -3.28
CA GLU A 283 21.32 0.43 -3.74
C GLU A 283 20.62 0.43 -5.11
N LEU A 284 19.73 1.42 -5.36
CA LEU A 284 19.07 1.58 -6.66
C LEU A 284 20.06 2.00 -7.75
N GLU A 285 20.96 2.95 -7.47
CA GLU A 285 21.99 3.41 -8.39
C GLU A 285 22.99 2.29 -8.72
N SER A 286 23.24 1.40 -7.76
CA SER A 286 24.05 0.18 -7.94
C SER A 286 23.30 -0.94 -8.70
N GLY A 287 22.07 -0.70 -9.14
CA GLY A 287 21.29 -1.65 -9.93
C GLY A 287 20.59 -2.75 -9.14
N LYS A 288 20.47 -2.61 -7.81
CA LYS A 288 19.76 -3.58 -6.97
C LYS A 288 18.28 -3.67 -7.41
N ARG A 289 17.81 -4.90 -7.59
CA ARG A 289 16.44 -5.19 -8.03
C ARG A 289 15.43 -4.81 -6.95
N TYR A 290 14.39 -4.06 -7.30
CA TYR A 290 13.32 -3.64 -6.39
C TYR A 290 11.97 -4.36 -6.63
N TRP A 291 11.86 -5.21 -7.65
CA TRP A 291 10.68 -6.05 -7.90
C TRP A 291 10.93 -7.47 -7.44
N LEU A 292 9.87 -8.21 -7.16
CA LEU A 292 9.93 -9.62 -6.78
C LEU A 292 10.26 -10.50 -7.99
N SER A 293 11.00 -11.59 -7.79
CA SER A 293 11.08 -12.67 -8.75
C SER A 293 9.83 -13.54 -8.67
N LYS A 294 9.68 -14.46 -9.63
CA LYS A 294 8.56 -15.40 -9.63
C LYS A 294 8.58 -16.31 -8.40
N GLU A 295 9.75 -16.75 -7.99
CA GLU A 295 9.98 -17.59 -6.82
C GLU A 295 9.63 -16.83 -5.52
N GLU A 296 10.04 -15.56 -5.41
CA GLU A 296 9.68 -14.69 -4.27
C GLU A 296 8.16 -14.43 -4.22
N GLU A 297 7.50 -14.25 -5.38
CA GLU A 297 6.04 -14.13 -5.44
C GLU A 297 5.33 -15.41 -4.98
N GLU A 298 5.83 -16.60 -5.37
CA GLU A 298 5.30 -17.89 -4.96
C GLU A 298 5.50 -18.13 -3.45
N GLU A 299 6.66 -17.75 -2.90
CA GLU A 299 6.94 -17.82 -1.45
C GLU A 299 5.96 -16.95 -0.66
N ILE A 300 5.74 -15.70 -1.07
CA ILE A 300 4.75 -14.79 -0.43
C ILE A 300 3.35 -15.39 -0.54
N GLN A 301 2.98 -15.95 -1.70
CA GLN A 301 1.66 -16.54 -1.89
C GLN A 301 1.45 -17.77 -1.00
N LEU A 302 2.47 -18.61 -0.82
CA LEU A 302 2.45 -19.74 0.08
C LEU A 302 2.28 -19.30 1.54
N HIS A 303 3.08 -18.30 1.96
CA HIS A 303 2.99 -17.71 3.30
C HIS A 303 1.61 -17.12 3.57
N ASN A 304 1.03 -16.44 2.59
CA ASN A 304 -0.27 -15.79 2.69
C ASN A 304 -1.45 -16.76 2.89
N ARG A 305 -1.26 -18.07 2.69
CA ARG A 305 -2.30 -19.07 2.97
C ARG A 305 -2.82 -19.00 4.41
N ALA A 306 -1.98 -18.61 5.36
CA ALA A 306 -2.36 -18.44 6.76
C ALA A 306 -3.31 -17.24 7.02
N PHE A 307 -3.47 -16.35 6.04
CA PHE A 307 -4.26 -15.12 6.14
C PHE A 307 -5.51 -15.11 5.24
N TYR A 308 -5.84 -16.24 4.62
CA TYR A 308 -7.06 -16.35 3.82
C TYR A 308 -8.30 -16.45 4.70
N ARG A 309 -9.32 -15.73 4.29
CA ARG A 309 -10.67 -15.89 4.84
C ARG A 309 -11.29 -17.14 4.22
N HIS A 310 -11.63 -18.10 5.05
CA HIS A 310 -12.40 -19.23 4.61
C HIS A 310 -13.84 -18.81 4.33
N SER A 311 -14.40 -19.28 3.22
CA SER A 311 -15.84 -19.14 2.99
C SER A 311 -16.61 -20.00 4.00
N PRO A 312 -17.91 -19.69 4.27
CA PRO A 312 -18.70 -20.51 5.16
C PRO A 312 -18.72 -22.00 4.77
N GLU A 313 -18.67 -22.30 3.46
CA GLU A 313 -18.59 -23.70 2.97
C GLU A 313 -17.22 -24.32 3.23
N GLU A 314 -16.13 -23.57 3.18
CA GLU A 314 -14.79 -24.02 3.57
C GLU A 314 -14.70 -24.26 5.07
N GLU A 315 -15.29 -23.39 5.89
CA GLU A 315 -15.40 -23.62 7.33
C GLU A 315 -16.19 -24.89 7.65
N ALA A 316 -17.31 -25.12 6.95
CA ALA A 316 -18.07 -26.35 7.10
C ALA A 316 -17.25 -27.58 6.69
N PHE A 317 -16.47 -27.47 5.63
CA PHE A 317 -15.56 -28.52 5.19
C PHE A 317 -14.53 -28.84 6.27
N PHE A 318 -13.81 -27.87 6.80
CA PHE A 318 -12.80 -28.08 7.84
C PHE A 318 -13.36 -28.53 9.21
N LYS A 319 -14.66 -28.45 9.41
CA LYS A 319 -15.32 -29.07 10.58
C LYS A 319 -15.56 -30.57 10.42
N VAL A 320 -15.48 -31.12 9.22
CA VAL A 320 -15.76 -32.51 8.90
C VAL A 320 -14.54 -33.26 8.40
N PHE A 321 -13.72 -32.55 7.58
CA PHE A 321 -12.59 -33.13 6.88
C PHE A 321 -11.31 -32.38 7.21
N ALA A 322 -10.19 -33.09 7.05
CA ALA A 322 -8.85 -32.51 7.00
C ALA A 322 -8.14 -33.02 5.75
N LEU A 323 -7.12 -32.29 5.31
CA LEU A 323 -6.18 -32.78 4.30
C LEU A 323 -5.28 -33.82 4.96
N PRO A 324 -5.08 -35.02 4.36
CA PRO A 324 -4.24 -36.07 4.92
C PRO A 324 -2.78 -35.58 4.99
N LYS A 325 -2.09 -35.96 6.05
CA LYS A 325 -0.63 -35.83 6.14
C LYS A 325 0.00 -37.11 5.59
N ASP A 326 1.28 -36.99 5.19
CA ASP A 326 2.01 -38.13 4.66
C ASP A 326 1.91 -39.36 5.59
N GLY A 327 1.37 -40.49 5.06
CA GLY A 327 1.19 -41.75 5.78
C GLY A 327 -0.09 -41.83 6.60
N GLU A 328 -0.95 -40.80 6.63
CA GLU A 328 -2.27 -40.92 7.31
C GLU A 328 -3.29 -41.66 6.42
N PRO A 329 -4.19 -42.47 7.02
CA PRO A 329 -5.26 -43.10 6.27
C PRO A 329 -6.19 -42.04 5.67
N CYS A 330 -6.40 -42.11 4.38
CA CYS A 330 -7.27 -41.19 3.63
C CYS A 330 -8.44 -41.95 2.99
N THR A 331 -9.49 -41.21 2.69
CA THR A 331 -10.67 -41.66 1.96
C THR A 331 -10.79 -40.88 0.67
N GLU A 332 -10.93 -41.55 -0.45
CA GLU A 332 -11.17 -40.92 -1.74
C GLU A 332 -12.65 -40.55 -1.90
N LEU A 333 -12.96 -39.29 -2.07
CA LEU A 333 -14.32 -38.77 -2.22
C LEU A 333 -14.45 -37.88 -3.46
N MET A 334 -15.55 -38.04 -4.20
CA MET A 334 -15.91 -37.10 -5.24
C MET A 334 -16.52 -35.81 -4.67
N SER A 335 -16.44 -34.71 -5.40
CA SER A 335 -17.05 -33.45 -4.99
C SER A 335 -18.56 -33.56 -4.70
N VAL A 336 -19.26 -34.50 -5.35
CA VAL A 336 -20.68 -34.78 -5.11
C VAL A 336 -20.90 -35.44 -3.75
N ASP A 337 -20.02 -36.37 -3.34
CA ASP A 337 -20.13 -37.07 -2.05
C ASP A 337 -19.75 -36.12 -0.92
N ILE A 338 -18.69 -35.32 -1.08
CA ILE A 338 -18.33 -34.29 -0.12
C ILE A 338 -19.51 -33.32 0.07
N HIS A 339 -20.11 -32.84 -1.03
CA HIS A 339 -21.28 -31.97 -0.97
C HIS A 339 -22.45 -32.61 -0.23
N ARG A 340 -22.75 -33.89 -0.50
CA ARG A 340 -23.84 -34.65 0.15
C ARG A 340 -23.60 -34.77 1.67
N ILE A 341 -22.39 -35.04 2.08
CA ILE A 341 -22.01 -35.15 3.50
C ILE A 341 -22.15 -33.77 4.19
N LEU A 342 -21.62 -32.71 3.58
CA LEU A 342 -21.73 -31.36 4.11
C LEU A 342 -23.20 -30.87 4.16
N LEU A 343 -23.99 -31.15 3.13
CA LEU A 343 -25.42 -30.79 3.10
C LEU A 343 -26.21 -31.49 4.22
N LYS A 344 -25.91 -32.76 4.48
CA LYS A 344 -26.53 -33.51 5.59
C LYS A 344 -26.18 -32.92 6.95
N ARG A 345 -24.94 -32.40 7.12
CA ARG A 345 -24.45 -31.93 8.42
C ARG A 345 -24.72 -30.44 8.64
N PHE A 346 -24.78 -29.66 7.58
CA PHE A 346 -25.01 -28.20 7.58
C PHE A 346 -26.06 -27.78 6.56
N PRO A 347 -27.33 -28.21 6.70
CA PRO A 347 -28.35 -28.08 5.67
C PRO A 347 -28.67 -26.62 5.33
N VAL A 348 -28.66 -25.71 6.32
CA VAL A 348 -28.95 -24.28 6.12
C VAL A 348 -27.84 -23.62 5.32
N LEU A 349 -26.58 -23.90 5.68
CA LEU A 349 -25.40 -23.29 5.08
C LEU A 349 -25.15 -23.80 3.66
N MET A 350 -25.41 -25.08 3.41
CA MET A 350 -25.17 -25.71 2.12
C MET A 350 -26.37 -25.57 1.16
N ARG A 351 -27.44 -24.89 1.57
CA ARG A 351 -28.64 -24.68 0.75
C ARG A 351 -28.31 -23.89 -0.50
N GLY A 352 -28.56 -24.46 -1.68
CA GLY A 352 -28.27 -23.83 -2.99
C GLY A 352 -26.80 -23.92 -3.44
N VAL A 353 -25.90 -24.46 -2.63
CA VAL A 353 -24.52 -24.72 -3.03
C VAL A 353 -24.49 -25.88 -4.02
N LYS A 354 -23.76 -25.72 -5.13
CA LYS A 354 -23.60 -26.77 -6.15
C LYS A 354 -22.33 -27.61 -5.89
N PRO A 355 -22.31 -28.92 -6.22
CA PRO A 355 -21.11 -29.76 -6.12
C PRO A 355 -19.89 -29.20 -6.86
N THR A 356 -20.10 -28.46 -7.96
CA THR A 356 -19.03 -27.79 -8.70
C THR A 356 -18.31 -26.73 -7.86
N LYS A 357 -19.01 -26.06 -6.92
CA LYS A 357 -18.37 -25.13 -5.97
C LYS A 357 -17.45 -25.90 -5.01
N ILE A 358 -17.87 -27.07 -4.55
CA ILE A 358 -17.02 -27.93 -3.70
C ILE A 358 -15.74 -28.35 -4.45
N GLY A 359 -15.84 -28.74 -5.72
CA GLY A 359 -14.66 -29.07 -6.53
C GLY A 359 -13.68 -27.88 -6.63
N ARG A 360 -14.17 -26.65 -6.75
CA ARG A 360 -13.33 -25.43 -6.71
C ARG A 360 -12.69 -25.24 -5.34
N ILE A 361 -13.44 -25.47 -4.26
CA ILE A 361 -12.93 -25.40 -2.89
C ILE A 361 -11.80 -26.43 -2.71
N MET A 362 -11.98 -27.67 -3.17
CA MET A 362 -10.94 -28.71 -3.07
C MET A 362 -9.64 -28.30 -3.78
N THR A 363 -9.76 -27.73 -4.98
CA THR A 363 -8.60 -27.21 -5.71
C THR A 363 -7.95 -26.04 -4.94
N LYS A 364 -8.77 -25.14 -4.40
CA LYS A 364 -8.34 -23.97 -3.64
C LYS A 364 -7.56 -24.36 -2.37
N ILE A 365 -8.05 -25.29 -1.57
CA ILE A 365 -7.39 -25.71 -0.33
C ILE A 365 -6.19 -26.67 -0.57
N GLY A 366 -5.88 -26.98 -1.85
CA GLY A 366 -4.75 -27.82 -2.20
C GLY A 366 -4.99 -29.32 -1.91
N ALA A 367 -6.24 -29.81 -1.93
CA ALA A 367 -6.54 -31.23 -1.78
C ALA A 367 -5.94 -32.03 -2.95
N THR A 368 -5.26 -33.14 -2.63
CA THR A 368 -4.72 -34.07 -3.64
C THR A 368 -5.85 -34.57 -4.51
N ARG A 369 -5.72 -34.36 -5.82
CA ARG A 369 -6.73 -34.75 -6.81
C ARG A 369 -6.23 -35.91 -7.65
N ILE A 370 -6.98 -37.01 -7.66
CA ILE A 370 -6.73 -38.18 -8.49
C ILE A 370 -7.82 -38.24 -9.58
N HIS A 371 -7.38 -38.48 -10.81
CA HIS A 371 -8.32 -38.67 -11.93
C HIS A 371 -8.64 -40.16 -12.09
N THR A 372 -9.93 -40.49 -12.01
CA THR A 372 -10.45 -41.84 -12.17
C THR A 372 -11.41 -41.88 -13.35
N ASP A 373 -11.74 -43.10 -13.83
CA ASP A 373 -12.74 -43.29 -14.91
C ASP A 373 -14.13 -42.73 -14.56
N LYS A 374 -14.43 -42.56 -13.26
CA LYS A 374 -15.68 -41.97 -12.74
C LYS A 374 -15.63 -40.47 -12.51
N GLY A 375 -14.45 -39.84 -12.70
CA GLY A 375 -14.21 -38.43 -12.48
C GLY A 375 -13.11 -38.13 -11.47
N ASN A 376 -13.04 -36.89 -11.02
CA ASN A 376 -12.02 -36.48 -10.06
C ASN A 376 -12.43 -36.83 -8.62
N VAL A 377 -11.56 -37.54 -7.91
CA VAL A 377 -11.66 -37.81 -6.47
C VAL A 377 -10.59 -37.03 -5.70
N TYR A 378 -10.86 -36.78 -4.46
CA TYR A 378 -9.99 -36.05 -3.53
C TYR A 378 -9.68 -36.90 -2.31
N GLU A 379 -8.40 -36.95 -1.94
CA GLU A 379 -7.95 -37.64 -0.73
C GLU A 379 -8.23 -36.78 0.52
N LEU A 380 -9.02 -37.28 1.44
CA LEU A 380 -9.46 -36.56 2.64
C LEU A 380 -9.45 -37.49 3.87
N THR A 381 -9.21 -36.89 5.03
CA THR A 381 -9.33 -37.56 6.32
C THR A 381 -10.56 -37.03 7.06
N PHE A 382 -11.41 -37.94 7.59
CA PHE A 382 -12.51 -37.54 8.45
C PHE A 382 -12.00 -37.10 9.82
N LEU A 383 -12.43 -35.93 10.27
CA LEU A 383 -12.20 -35.50 11.66
C LEU A 383 -13.14 -36.25 12.58
N LYS A 384 -12.57 -36.88 13.64
CA LYS A 384 -13.36 -37.57 14.69
C LYS A 384 -14.22 -36.53 15.41
N ASP A 385 -15.50 -36.81 15.56
CA ASP A 385 -16.42 -35.95 16.33
C ASP A 385 -15.97 -35.86 17.79
N LYS A 386 -15.62 -34.66 18.26
CA LYS A 386 -15.30 -34.44 19.69
C LYS A 386 -16.43 -34.88 20.65
N ASN A 387 -17.65 -35.00 20.12
CA ASN A 387 -18.81 -35.51 20.91
C ASN A 387 -18.87 -37.05 21.02
N GLN A 388 -18.17 -37.78 20.15
CA GLN A 388 -18.06 -39.25 20.31
C GLN A 388 -16.97 -39.64 21.33
N LEU A 389 -15.91 -38.83 21.46
CA LEU A 389 -14.89 -39.04 22.48
C LEU A 389 -15.45 -38.86 23.91
N LYS A 390 -16.29 -37.83 24.13
CA LYS A 390 -16.95 -37.65 25.44
C LYS A 390 -17.96 -38.76 25.79
N LYS A 391 -18.60 -39.38 24.80
CA LYS A 391 -19.49 -40.55 25.07
C LYS A 391 -18.73 -41.83 25.33
N SER A 392 -17.53 -42.01 24.78
CA SER A 392 -16.69 -43.19 25.07
C SER A 392 -15.97 -43.07 26.42
N GLU A 393 -15.65 -41.87 26.87
CA GLU A 393 -15.07 -41.65 28.20
C GLU A 393 -16.12 -41.75 29.31
N ILE A 394 -17.35 -41.28 29.08
CA ILE A 394 -18.46 -41.42 30.05
C ILE A 394 -19.01 -42.88 30.10
N GLY A 395 -18.83 -43.66 29.03
CA GLY A 395 -19.24 -45.07 28.99
C GLY A 395 -18.32 -46.04 29.74
N ASN A 396 -17.06 -45.68 29.95
CA ASN A 396 -16.10 -46.53 30.67
C ASN A 396 -16.11 -46.33 32.19
N ASP A 397 -16.61 -45.20 32.69
CA ASP A 397 -16.70 -44.97 34.14
C ASP A 397 -17.91 -45.67 34.81
N ASN A 398 -18.89 -46.13 34.02
CA ASN A 398 -20.08 -46.83 34.58
C ASN A 398 -19.96 -48.36 34.65
N GLN A 399 -18.85 -48.98 34.18
CA GLN A 399 -18.63 -50.41 34.32
C GLN A 399 -17.73 -50.78 35.49
N SER A 400 -17.14 -49.86 36.21
CA SER A 400 -16.27 -50.12 37.38
C SER A 400 -16.96 -49.98 38.74
N VAL A 401 -18.27 -49.72 38.80
CA VAL A 401 -19.01 -49.48 40.04
C VAL A 401 -20.03 -50.63 40.33
N MET A 402 -20.12 -51.71 39.51
CA MET A 402 -21.00 -52.86 39.75
C MET A 402 -20.26 -54.18 40.00
N SER A 403 -19.07 -54.17 40.57
CA SER A 403 -18.41 -55.36 41.10
C SER A 403 -17.51 -54.95 42.27
N ALA A 404 -18.13 -54.67 43.40
CA ALA A 404 -17.56 -54.73 44.73
C ALA A 404 -18.72 -55.01 45.75
#